data_7af8c7a42bc26bea891c5f25f8c3d8b2
#
_entry.id   7af8c7a42bc26bea891c5f25f8c3d8b2
#
_cell.length_a   1.000
_cell.length_b   1.000
_cell.length_c   1.000
_cell.angle_alpha   90.00
_cell.angle_beta   90.00
_cell.angle_gamma   90.00
#
_symmetry.space_group_name_H-M   'P 1'
#
loop_
_entity.id
_entity.type
_entity.pdbx_description
1 polymer ?
#
loop_
_entity_poly.entity_id
_entity_poly.type
_entity_poly.pdbx_seq_one_letter_code
_entity_poly.pdbx_strand_id
1 'polypeptide(L)'
;MIQKTIREISDAWREDKRPYVKLSTLAAYMLILENHILPKFGESNELHENDVQGFVLEKLEGGLSVKSVKDILIVLKMVMKFGVKNEWMNYYE
;
A
#
# COMPACT_ATOMS: atom_id res chain seq x y z
N MET A 1 -21.31 4.26 2.70
CA MET A 1 -19.85 4.30 2.64
C MET A 1 -19.41 4.42 1.19
N ILE A 2 -18.50 5.34 0.89
CA ILE A 2 -17.93 5.48 -0.46
C ILE A 2 -16.66 4.63 -0.52
N GLN A 3 -16.66 3.63 -1.39
CA GLN A 3 -15.47 2.80 -1.58
C GLN A 3 -14.52 3.47 -2.58
N LYS A 4 -13.23 3.37 -2.31
CA LYS A 4 -12.18 3.87 -3.20
C LYS A 4 -11.19 2.75 -3.47
N THR A 5 -10.55 2.81 -4.63
CA THR A 5 -9.48 1.87 -4.96
C THR A 5 -8.22 2.18 -4.15
N ILE A 6 -7.32 1.22 -4.06
CA ILE A 6 -6.02 1.43 -3.41
C ILE A 6 -5.28 2.60 -4.07
N ARG A 7 -5.40 2.75 -5.39
CA ARG A 7 -4.79 3.87 -6.12
C ARG A 7 -5.32 5.21 -5.62
N GLU A 8 -6.64 5.33 -5.53
CA GLU A 8 -7.28 6.56 -5.05
C GLU A 8 -6.92 6.85 -3.60
N ILE A 9 -6.89 5.81 -2.77
CA ILE A 9 -6.53 5.92 -1.36
C ILE A 9 -5.07 6.36 -1.22
N SER A 10 -4.17 5.80 -2.02
CA SER A 10 -2.75 6.16 -1.95
C SER A 10 -2.51 7.62 -2.38
N ASP A 11 -3.28 8.11 -3.35
CA ASP A 11 -3.19 9.51 -3.77
C ASP A 11 -3.62 10.45 -2.63
N ALA A 12 -4.72 10.13 -1.95
CA ALA A 12 -5.19 10.91 -0.81
C ALA A 12 -4.21 10.81 0.36
N TRP A 13 -3.67 9.63 0.61
CA TRP A 13 -2.69 9.39 1.66
C TRP A 13 -1.42 10.21 1.44
N ARG A 14 -0.95 10.29 0.20
CA ARG A 14 0.23 11.10 -0.14
C ARG A 14 0.03 12.56 0.23
N GLU A 15 -1.13 13.11 -0.11
CA GLU A 15 -1.44 14.52 0.22
C GLU A 15 -1.54 14.71 1.74
N ASP A 16 -2.12 13.75 2.45
CA ASP A 16 -2.22 13.79 3.91
C ASP A 16 -0.83 13.79 4.56
N LYS A 17 0.11 13.02 4.03
CA LYS A 17 1.45 12.88 4.61
C LYS A 17 2.40 14.01 4.23
N ARG A 18 2.14 14.70 3.14
CA ARG A 18 3.06 15.71 2.59
C ARG A 18 3.60 16.69 3.64
N PRO A 19 2.77 17.27 4.52
CA PRO A 19 3.28 18.23 5.52
C PRO A 19 4.03 17.60 6.68
N TYR A 20 4.00 16.28 6.85
CA TYR A 20 4.55 15.61 8.03
C TYR A 20 5.81 14.81 7.78
N VAL A 21 6.17 14.56 6.52
CA VAL A 21 7.36 13.77 6.18
C VAL A 21 8.23 14.53 5.21
N LYS A 22 9.52 14.19 5.20
CA LYS A 22 10.48 14.79 4.27
C LYS A 22 10.12 14.38 2.85
N LEU A 23 10.41 15.25 1.89
CA LEU A 23 10.17 14.97 0.47
C LEU A 23 10.88 13.70 0.02
N SER A 24 12.12 13.48 0.49
CA SER A 24 12.85 12.27 0.14
C SER A 24 12.18 11.00 0.66
N THR A 25 11.60 11.06 1.87
CA THR A 25 10.87 9.93 2.44
C THR A 25 9.60 9.67 1.65
N LEU A 26 8.87 10.72 1.32
CA LEU A 26 7.64 10.60 0.54
C LEU A 26 7.94 10.02 -0.85
N ALA A 27 9.02 10.48 -1.49
CA ALA A 27 9.44 9.96 -2.78
C ALA A 27 9.75 8.46 -2.71
N ALA A 28 10.41 8.01 -1.63
CA ALA A 28 10.69 6.59 -1.43
C ALA A 28 9.40 5.78 -1.29
N TYR A 29 8.42 6.28 -0.54
CA TYR A 29 7.11 5.62 -0.41
C TYR A 29 6.41 5.53 -1.77
N MET A 30 6.46 6.59 -2.55
CA MET A 30 5.82 6.61 -3.86
C MET A 30 6.46 5.62 -4.83
N LEU A 31 7.79 5.45 -4.79
CA LEU A 31 8.45 4.44 -5.60
C LEU A 31 7.98 3.03 -5.26
N ILE A 32 7.82 2.75 -3.97
CA ILE A 32 7.30 1.45 -3.52
C ILE A 32 5.87 1.24 -4.02
N LEU A 33 5.02 2.25 -3.89
CA LEU A 33 3.65 2.17 -4.37
C LEU A 33 3.59 1.92 -5.87
N GLU A 34 4.30 2.70 -6.65
CA GLU A 34 4.26 2.63 -8.10
C GLU A 34 4.86 1.35 -8.65
N ASN A 35 5.93 0.86 -8.04
CA ASN A 35 6.66 -0.30 -8.56
C ASN A 35 6.10 -1.63 -8.06
N HIS A 36 5.48 -1.68 -6.90
CA HIS A 36 5.10 -2.95 -6.27
C HIS A 36 3.62 -3.06 -5.91
N ILE A 37 3.05 -2.04 -5.33
CA ILE A 37 1.70 -2.11 -4.75
C ILE A 37 0.62 -1.83 -5.80
N LEU A 38 0.73 -0.72 -6.49
CA LEU A 38 -0.30 -0.31 -7.46
C LEU A 38 -0.43 -1.24 -8.65
N PRO A 39 0.65 -1.83 -9.19
CA PRO A 39 0.49 -2.80 -10.27
C PRO A 39 -0.32 -4.03 -9.87
N LYS A 40 -0.30 -4.41 -8.59
CA LYS A 40 -1.02 -5.58 -8.10
C LYS A 40 -2.40 -5.21 -7.55
N PHE A 41 -2.47 -4.19 -6.70
CA PHE A 41 -3.66 -3.88 -5.92
C PHE A 41 -4.31 -2.53 -6.27
N GLY A 42 -3.72 -1.77 -7.18
CA GLY A 42 -4.16 -0.40 -7.46
C GLY A 42 -5.64 -0.24 -7.75
N GLU A 43 -6.23 -1.20 -8.44
CA GLU A 43 -7.64 -1.13 -8.83
C GLU A 43 -8.57 -1.85 -7.85
N SER A 44 -8.02 -2.46 -6.79
CA SER A 44 -8.81 -3.15 -5.77
C SER A 44 -9.39 -2.16 -4.78
N ASN A 45 -10.60 -2.43 -4.30
CA ASN A 45 -11.24 -1.60 -3.27
C ASN A 45 -11.43 -2.34 -1.95
N GLU A 46 -10.86 -3.52 -1.83
CA GLU A 46 -10.79 -4.26 -0.58
C GLU A 46 -9.59 -5.21 -0.65
N LEU A 47 -9.09 -5.61 0.51
CA LEU A 47 -7.99 -6.56 0.59
C LEU A 47 -8.29 -7.63 1.64
N HIS A 48 -7.82 -8.84 1.37
CA HIS A 48 -7.88 -9.96 2.29
C HIS A 48 -6.45 -10.33 2.69
N GLU A 49 -6.29 -10.88 3.88
CA GLU A 49 -4.97 -11.30 4.36
C GLU A 49 -4.31 -12.28 3.39
N ASN A 50 -5.10 -13.20 2.81
CA ASN A 50 -4.56 -14.16 1.84
C ASN A 50 -3.96 -13.47 0.60
N ASP A 51 -4.55 -12.38 0.16
CA ASP A 51 -4.02 -11.61 -0.97
C ASP A 51 -2.66 -11.03 -0.64
N VAL A 52 -2.51 -10.51 0.58
CA VAL A 52 -1.25 -9.92 1.05
C VAL A 52 -0.19 -11.00 1.21
N GLN A 53 -0.56 -12.16 1.77
CA GLN A 53 0.37 -13.28 1.92
C GLN A 53 0.86 -13.79 0.56
N GLY A 54 -0.03 -13.92 -0.41
CA GLY A 54 0.33 -14.31 -1.76
C GLY A 54 1.28 -13.32 -2.41
N PHE A 55 1.03 -12.04 -2.21
CA PHE A 55 1.88 -10.96 -2.70
C PHE A 55 3.29 -11.05 -2.10
N VAL A 56 3.40 -11.31 -0.80
CA VAL A 56 4.69 -11.49 -0.13
C VAL A 56 5.46 -12.65 -0.75
N LEU A 57 4.81 -13.79 -0.95
CA LEU A 57 5.44 -14.96 -1.56
C LEU A 57 5.92 -14.67 -2.98
N GLU A 58 5.10 -14.00 -3.79
CA GLU A 58 5.51 -13.60 -5.15
C GLU A 58 6.79 -12.77 -5.13
N LYS A 59 6.87 -11.81 -4.22
CA LYS A 59 8.05 -10.93 -4.14
C LYS A 59 9.29 -11.68 -3.71
N LEU A 60 9.16 -12.56 -2.73
CA LEU A 60 10.30 -13.37 -2.27
C LEU A 60 10.76 -14.34 -3.35
N GLU A 61 9.83 -14.99 -4.03
CA GLU A 61 10.16 -15.91 -5.13
C GLU A 61 10.79 -15.17 -6.32
N GLY A 62 10.41 -13.91 -6.51
CA GLY A 62 10.97 -13.04 -7.54
C GLY A 62 12.35 -12.50 -7.22
N GLY A 63 12.89 -12.83 -6.05
CA GLY A 63 14.28 -12.48 -5.70
C GLY A 63 14.46 -11.28 -4.78
N LEU A 64 13.38 -10.65 -4.32
CA LEU A 64 13.51 -9.56 -3.37
C LEU A 64 13.95 -10.07 -2.01
N SER A 65 14.77 -9.26 -1.31
CA SER A 65 15.20 -9.60 0.03
C SER A 65 14.04 -9.46 1.03
N VAL A 66 14.16 -10.13 2.17
CA VAL A 66 13.19 -10.02 3.26
C VAL A 66 13.02 -8.56 3.69
N LYS A 67 14.14 -7.82 3.76
CA LYS A 67 14.12 -6.41 4.15
C LYS A 67 13.29 -5.58 3.17
N SER A 68 13.49 -5.77 1.88
CA SER A 68 12.74 -5.05 0.85
C SER A 68 11.26 -5.36 0.92
N VAL A 69 10.90 -6.63 1.14
CA VAL A 69 9.50 -7.03 1.27
C VAL A 69 8.87 -6.40 2.52
N LYS A 70 9.62 -6.35 3.62
CA LYS A 70 9.12 -5.68 4.84
C LYS A 70 8.84 -4.20 4.59
N ASP A 71 9.71 -3.51 3.87
CA ASP A 71 9.51 -2.10 3.54
C ASP A 71 8.24 -1.90 2.70
N ILE A 72 8.02 -2.78 1.73
CA ILE A 72 6.80 -2.75 0.91
C ILE A 72 5.56 -2.94 1.78
N LEU A 73 5.61 -3.90 2.72
CA LEU A 73 4.48 -4.16 3.62
C LEU A 73 4.19 -2.99 4.55
N ILE A 74 5.23 -2.30 5.01
CA ILE A 74 5.05 -1.12 5.87
C ILE A 74 4.24 -0.07 5.12
N VAL A 75 4.60 0.22 3.87
CA VAL A 75 3.90 1.21 3.06
C VAL A 75 2.47 0.76 2.77
N LEU A 76 2.28 -0.50 2.39
CA LEU A 76 0.94 -1.05 2.13
C LEU A 76 0.05 -0.93 3.36
N LYS A 77 0.56 -1.26 4.54
CA LYS A 77 -0.20 -1.17 5.78
C LYS A 77 -0.56 0.27 6.12
N MET A 78 0.33 1.23 5.90
CA MET A 78 0.04 2.64 6.14
C MET A 78 -1.13 3.11 5.27
N VAL A 79 -1.10 2.75 4.00
CA VAL A 79 -2.16 3.13 3.05
C VAL A 79 -3.48 2.45 3.42
N MET A 80 -3.44 1.15 3.76
CA MET A 80 -4.64 0.41 4.18
C MET A 80 -5.28 1.00 5.44
N LYS A 81 -4.45 1.31 6.44
CA LYS A 81 -4.96 1.91 7.68
C LYS A 81 -5.64 3.24 7.41
N PHE A 82 -5.07 4.04 6.55
CA PHE A 82 -5.64 5.31 6.16
C PHE A 82 -7.00 5.11 5.46
N GLY A 83 -7.08 4.16 4.55
CA GLY A 83 -8.33 3.84 3.84
C GLY A 83 -9.41 3.32 4.76
N VAL A 84 -9.06 2.42 5.68
CA VAL A 84 -10.01 1.86 6.64
C VAL A 84 -10.49 2.94 7.61
N LYS A 85 -9.58 3.78 8.09
CA LYS A 85 -9.90 4.88 8.99
C LYS A 85 -10.91 5.85 8.37
N ASN A 86 -10.79 6.10 7.08
CA ASN A 86 -11.70 6.98 6.35
C ASN A 86 -12.93 6.27 5.80
N GLU A 87 -13.08 4.99 6.11
CA GLU A 87 -14.21 4.17 5.66
C GLU A 87 -14.30 4.06 4.14
N TRP A 88 -13.15 4.09 3.45
CA TRP A 88 -13.06 3.96 1.99
C TRP A 88 -12.81 2.53 1.53
N MET A 89 -12.39 1.66 2.42
CA MET A 89 -12.12 0.26 2.10
C MET A 89 -12.26 -0.63 3.32
N ASN A 90 -12.34 -1.93 3.08
CA ASN A 90 -12.33 -2.94 4.14
C ASN A 90 -11.09 -3.81 3.99
N TYR A 91 -10.56 -4.26 5.11
CA TYR A 91 -9.50 -5.26 5.14
C TYR A 91 -10.01 -6.48 5.89
N TYR A 92 -9.90 -7.66 5.29
CA TYR A 92 -10.40 -8.92 5.85
C TYR A 92 -9.22 -9.82 6.25
N GLU A 93 -9.20 -10.18 7.51
CA GLU A 93 -8.24 -11.13 8.04
C GLU A 93 -8.71 -12.59 7.89
#